data_b95f4610b119b9e8ba204258fab5e53e
#
_entry.id   b95f4610b119b9e8ba204258fab5e53e
#
_cell.length_a   1.000
_cell.length_b   1.000
_cell.length_c   1.000
_cell.angle_alpha   90.00
_cell.angle_beta   90.00
_cell.angle_gamma   90.00
#
_symmetry.space_group_name_H-M   'P 1'
#
loop_
_entity.id
_entity.type
_entity.pdbx_description
1 polymer ?
#
loop_
_entity_poly.entity_id
_entity_poly.type
_entity_poly.pdbx_seq_one_letter_code
_entity_poly.pdbx_strand_id
1 'polypeptide(L)'
;FPRREFLIPIIGITGSNGKTMVKEWLYQLLSPEMIVTRSPRSYNSQIGVPLSVWLLNENTQIGVFEAGISKPGEMLALRDIIQPTIGVFTSLGTAHQENFPSLEAKCLEKLKLFHDTQAIVYSEDDQVLNDCISAKNYKGECLNWSAKDVHAAFFIKSIEKKDLETTVSYVWKEKVEGQYKLPFIDDASVENS
;
A
#
# COMPACT_ATOMS: atom_id res chain seq x y z
N PHE A 1 14.97 0.07 18.88
CA PHE A 1 14.04 0.97 18.20
C PHE A 1 12.62 0.69 18.72
N PRO A 2 11.76 1.69 19.00
CA PRO A 2 10.47 1.49 19.70
C PRO A 2 9.57 0.43 19.02
N ARG A 3 9.65 0.26 17.70
CA ARG A 3 8.81 -0.70 16.96
C ARG A 3 8.91 -2.14 17.51
N ARG A 4 10.07 -2.56 17.99
CA ARG A 4 10.28 -3.93 18.52
C ARG A 4 9.54 -4.21 19.83
N GLU A 5 9.11 -3.17 20.53
CA GLU A 5 8.39 -3.26 21.80
C GLU A 5 6.87 -3.43 21.60
N PHE A 6 6.37 -3.12 20.37
CA PHE A 6 4.94 -3.14 20.07
C PHE A 6 4.58 -4.31 19.15
N LEU A 7 3.81 -5.26 19.64
CA LEU A 7 3.26 -6.40 18.88
C LEU A 7 1.92 -6.07 18.25
N ILE A 8 1.82 -4.94 17.56
CA ILE A 8 0.61 -4.45 16.91
C ILE A 8 0.72 -4.62 15.38
N PRO A 9 -0.41 -4.71 14.66
CA PRO A 9 -0.40 -4.67 13.20
C PRO A 9 0.24 -3.38 12.69
N ILE A 10 1.08 -3.50 11.67
CA ILE A 10 1.69 -2.36 10.98
C ILE A 10 1.43 -2.49 9.48
N ILE A 11 0.78 -1.49 8.93
CA ILE A 11 0.60 -1.35 7.49
C ILE A 11 1.78 -0.53 6.94
N GLY A 12 2.57 -1.16 6.08
CA GLY A 12 3.64 -0.51 5.33
C GLY A 12 3.17 -0.19 3.91
N ILE A 13 3.26 1.07 3.50
CA ILE A 13 2.78 1.53 2.19
C ILE A 13 3.97 1.97 1.34
N THR A 14 4.13 1.40 0.16
CA THR A 14 5.07 1.89 -0.85
C THR A 14 4.40 1.97 -2.23
N GLY A 15 5.12 2.52 -3.19
CA GLY A 15 4.68 2.73 -4.56
C GLY A 15 5.31 4.00 -5.14
N SER A 16 5.03 4.31 -6.38
CA SER A 16 5.50 5.56 -7.01
C SER A 16 4.59 6.73 -6.66
N ASN A 17 3.28 6.56 -6.79
CA ASN A 17 2.26 7.57 -6.50
C ASN A 17 1.21 7.02 -5.51
N GLY A 18 0.35 7.88 -4.96
CA GLY A 18 -0.79 7.47 -4.13
C GLY A 18 -0.51 7.17 -2.66
N LYS A 19 0.74 6.93 -2.25
CA LYS A 19 1.11 6.52 -0.88
C LYS A 19 0.46 7.37 0.22
N THR A 20 0.62 8.69 0.15
CA THR A 20 0.07 9.60 1.17
C THR A 20 -1.46 9.60 1.16
N MET A 21 -2.08 9.53 -0.02
CA MET A 21 -3.52 9.46 -0.17
C MET A 21 -4.09 8.19 0.49
N VAL A 22 -3.57 7.03 0.13
CA VAL A 22 -3.97 5.74 0.70
C VAL A 22 -3.75 5.72 2.22
N LYS A 23 -2.62 6.24 2.71
CA LYS A 23 -2.37 6.38 4.16
C LYS A 23 -3.43 7.21 4.86
N GLU A 24 -3.79 8.38 4.30
CA GLU A 24 -4.78 9.26 4.91
C GLU A 24 -6.18 8.64 4.88
N TRP A 25 -6.54 7.93 3.83
CA TRP A 25 -7.82 7.22 3.77
C TRP A 25 -7.89 6.04 4.73
N LEU A 26 -6.85 5.24 4.81
CA LEU A 26 -6.77 4.18 5.83
C LEU A 26 -6.90 4.77 7.24
N TYR A 27 -6.26 5.90 7.50
CA TYR A 27 -6.42 6.60 8.78
C TYR A 27 -7.87 7.02 9.03
N GLN A 28 -8.54 7.63 8.04
CA GLN A 28 -9.94 8.05 8.18
C GLN A 28 -10.89 6.87 8.39
N LEU A 29 -10.64 5.74 7.72
CA LEU A 29 -11.47 4.55 7.84
C LEU A 29 -11.27 3.81 9.18
N LEU A 30 -10.04 3.78 9.69
CA LEU A 30 -9.69 3.02 10.90
C LEU A 30 -9.84 3.82 12.19
N SER A 31 -9.60 5.13 12.16
CA SER A 31 -9.57 5.98 13.37
C SER A 31 -10.90 6.09 14.14
N PRO A 32 -12.10 5.88 13.55
CA PRO A 32 -13.33 5.82 14.34
C PRO A 32 -13.39 4.64 15.30
N GLU A 33 -12.69 3.54 15.02
CA GLU A 33 -12.75 2.30 15.79
C GLU A 33 -11.43 1.94 16.48
N MET A 34 -10.30 2.53 16.05
CA MET A 34 -8.95 2.17 16.50
C MET A 34 -8.08 3.39 16.77
N ILE A 35 -7.15 3.25 17.72
CA ILE A 35 -6.09 4.25 17.94
C ILE A 35 -4.98 4.00 16.92
N VAL A 36 -4.95 4.85 15.88
CA VAL A 36 -4.05 4.74 14.74
C VAL A 36 -2.86 5.70 14.88
N THR A 37 -1.64 5.18 14.81
CA THR A 37 -0.44 6.00 14.63
C THR A 37 0.01 5.94 13.18
N ARG A 38 0.20 7.08 12.52
CA ARG A 38 0.60 7.13 11.11
C ARG A 38 1.74 8.10 10.84
N SER A 39 2.39 7.95 9.68
CA SER A 39 3.35 8.94 9.20
C SER A 39 2.71 10.33 9.10
N PRO A 40 3.29 11.37 9.74
CA PRO A 40 2.84 12.74 9.55
C PRO A 40 3.10 13.18 8.10
N ARG A 41 2.13 13.83 7.45
CA ARG A 41 2.28 14.32 6.07
C ARG A 41 2.86 13.21 5.16
N SER A 42 3.89 13.52 4.35
CA SER A 42 4.62 12.58 3.49
C SER A 42 5.99 12.20 4.06
N TYR A 43 6.10 11.95 5.37
CA TYR A 43 7.33 11.52 6.02
C TYR A 43 7.66 10.07 5.68
N ASN A 44 8.19 9.85 4.47
CA ASN A 44 8.43 8.52 3.88
C ASN A 44 9.91 8.23 3.57
N SER A 45 10.82 9.17 3.86
CA SER A 45 12.26 9.07 3.57
C SER A 45 13.04 8.38 4.70
N GLN A 46 14.37 8.21 4.50
CA GLN A 46 15.30 7.67 5.50
C GLN A 46 15.31 8.46 6.82
N ILE A 47 14.88 9.73 6.81
CA ILE A 47 14.75 10.57 8.01
C ILE A 47 13.30 10.58 8.50
N GLY A 48 12.34 10.69 7.60
CA GLY A 48 10.92 10.80 7.94
C GLY A 48 10.35 9.54 8.56
N VAL A 49 10.74 8.37 8.08
CA VAL A 49 10.26 7.08 8.60
C VAL A 49 10.66 6.83 10.06
N PRO A 50 11.92 6.98 10.48
CA PRO A 50 12.27 6.86 11.88
C PRO A 50 11.49 7.80 12.80
N LEU A 51 11.31 9.05 12.39
CA LEU A 51 10.52 10.03 13.15
C LEU A 51 9.04 9.63 13.25
N SER A 52 8.49 9.05 12.19
CA SER A 52 7.10 8.57 12.18
C SER A 52 6.91 7.37 13.11
N VAL A 53 7.79 6.39 13.04
CA VAL A 53 7.73 5.18 13.88
C VAL A 53 7.99 5.50 15.35
N TRP A 54 8.73 6.57 15.66
CA TRP A 54 8.95 7.05 17.03
C TRP A 54 7.65 7.54 17.70
N LEU A 55 6.60 7.85 16.94
CA LEU A 55 5.28 8.27 17.47
C LEU A 55 4.46 7.10 18.04
N LEU A 56 4.88 5.84 17.81
CA LEU A 56 4.24 4.68 18.43
C LEU A 56 4.31 4.78 19.96
N ASN A 57 3.22 4.46 20.61
CA ASN A 57 3.10 4.44 22.07
C ASN A 57 2.20 3.29 22.53
N GLU A 58 2.08 3.09 23.81
CA GLU A 58 1.34 2.00 24.45
C GLU A 58 -0.16 1.96 24.11
N ASN A 59 -0.74 3.09 23.71
CA ASN A 59 -2.15 3.16 23.31
C ASN A 59 -2.36 2.84 21.83
N THR A 60 -1.30 2.81 21.01
CA THR A 60 -1.42 2.55 19.58
C THR A 60 -1.90 1.12 19.32
N GLN A 61 -2.98 0.95 18.57
CA GLN A 61 -3.55 -0.33 18.19
C GLN A 61 -3.14 -0.77 16.79
N ILE A 62 -2.86 0.19 15.90
CA ILE A 62 -2.38 -0.06 14.54
C ILE A 62 -1.46 1.07 14.07
N GLY A 63 -0.38 0.72 13.36
CA GLY A 63 0.50 1.68 12.72
C GLY A 63 0.31 1.72 11.21
N VAL A 64 0.38 2.90 10.58
CA VAL A 64 0.29 3.09 9.11
C VAL A 64 1.43 3.97 8.64
N PHE A 65 2.43 3.39 7.99
CA PHE A 65 3.66 4.09 7.61
C PHE A 65 3.95 4.01 6.12
N GLU A 66 4.30 5.16 5.53
CA GLU A 66 4.78 5.22 4.14
C GLU A 66 6.29 4.99 4.07
N ALA A 67 6.73 4.27 3.02
CA ALA A 67 8.13 4.10 2.68
C ALA A 67 8.38 4.57 1.23
N GLY A 68 9.20 5.58 1.07
CA GLY A 68 9.64 6.13 -0.21
C GLY A 68 11.15 5.97 -0.38
N ILE A 69 11.58 5.63 -1.59
CA ILE A 69 12.99 5.51 -1.95
C ILE A 69 13.28 6.31 -3.22
N SER A 70 14.48 6.81 -3.30
CA SER A 70 15.04 7.48 -4.48
C SER A 70 16.22 6.72 -5.08
N LYS A 71 16.85 5.80 -4.35
CA LYS A 71 18.02 5.03 -4.77
C LYS A 71 17.93 3.56 -4.38
N PRO A 72 18.63 2.66 -5.10
CA PRO A 72 18.80 1.28 -4.69
C PRO A 72 19.43 1.14 -3.29
N GLY A 73 19.00 0.14 -2.52
CA GLY A 73 19.51 -0.17 -1.19
C GLY A 73 18.80 0.55 -0.03
N GLU A 74 17.99 1.57 -0.31
CA GLU A 74 17.31 2.36 0.74
C GLU A 74 16.16 1.60 1.42
N MET A 75 15.47 0.70 0.71
CA MET A 75 14.25 0.08 1.21
C MET A 75 14.51 -0.88 2.39
N LEU A 76 15.64 -1.56 2.41
CA LEU A 76 15.97 -2.48 3.52
C LEU A 76 16.06 -1.76 4.86
N ALA A 77 16.69 -0.57 4.90
CA ALA A 77 16.77 0.24 6.11
C ALA A 77 15.37 0.68 6.58
N LEU A 78 14.50 1.06 5.66
CA LEU A 78 13.11 1.43 5.99
C LEU A 78 12.30 0.22 6.48
N ARG A 79 12.47 -0.95 5.86
CA ARG A 79 11.85 -2.21 6.31
C ARG A 79 12.25 -2.54 7.75
N ASP A 80 13.53 -2.45 8.07
CA ASP A 80 14.05 -2.81 9.40
C ASP A 80 13.55 -1.87 10.50
N ILE A 81 13.15 -0.65 10.12
CA ILE A 81 12.55 0.33 11.02
C ILE A 81 11.03 0.12 11.15
N ILE A 82 10.32 -0.02 10.03
CA ILE A 82 8.85 -0.15 10.01
C ILE A 82 8.42 -1.54 10.48
N GLN A 83 9.07 -2.59 10.00
CA GLN A 83 8.72 -4.01 10.22
C GLN A 83 7.22 -4.25 9.95
N PRO A 84 6.75 -4.03 8.72
CA PRO A 84 5.32 -4.13 8.43
C PRO A 84 4.83 -5.57 8.52
N THR A 85 3.60 -5.74 9.00
CA THR A 85 2.88 -7.03 9.00
C THR A 85 1.95 -7.15 7.81
N ILE A 86 1.49 -6.01 7.26
CA ILE A 86 0.68 -5.91 6.06
C ILE A 86 1.35 -4.93 5.10
N GLY A 87 1.45 -5.30 3.84
CA GLY A 87 1.98 -4.48 2.77
C GLY A 87 0.89 -3.89 1.89
N VAL A 88 1.06 -2.64 1.46
CA VAL A 88 0.24 -2.03 0.41
C VAL A 88 1.17 -1.45 -0.65
N PHE A 89 1.07 -1.96 -1.87
CA PHE A 89 1.76 -1.41 -3.02
C PHE A 89 0.76 -0.59 -3.86
N THR A 90 0.88 0.73 -3.86
CA THR A 90 -0.11 1.60 -4.51
C THR A 90 -0.01 1.55 -6.04
N SER A 91 1.10 1.97 -6.60
CA SER A 91 1.32 1.95 -8.05
C SER A 91 2.80 1.88 -8.39
N LEU A 92 3.14 1.36 -9.57
CA LEU A 92 4.49 1.38 -10.12
C LEU A 92 4.54 2.36 -11.29
N GLY A 93 5.16 3.51 -11.10
CA GLY A 93 5.30 4.55 -12.11
C GLY A 93 6.76 4.99 -12.31
N THR A 94 6.98 5.98 -13.14
CA THR A 94 8.31 6.45 -13.57
C THR A 94 9.02 7.40 -12.59
N ALA A 95 8.39 7.80 -11.48
CA ALA A 95 9.02 8.68 -10.48
C ALA A 95 10.37 8.12 -10.00
N HIS A 96 11.44 8.92 -10.05
CA HIS A 96 12.84 8.53 -9.73
C HIS A 96 13.40 7.38 -10.58
N GLN A 97 12.85 7.14 -11.79
CA GLN A 97 13.30 6.04 -12.66
C GLN A 97 14.75 6.21 -13.09
N GLU A 98 15.24 7.44 -13.21
CA GLU A 98 16.61 7.79 -13.58
C GLU A 98 17.68 7.18 -12.65
N ASN A 99 17.29 6.81 -11.43
CA ASN A 99 18.19 6.23 -10.43
C ASN A 99 18.17 4.68 -10.42
N PHE A 100 17.38 4.07 -11.28
CA PHE A 100 17.23 2.60 -11.36
C PHE A 100 17.49 2.10 -12.78
N PRO A 101 18.18 0.96 -12.95
CA PRO A 101 18.50 0.44 -14.27
C PRO A 101 17.27 0.03 -15.10
N SER A 102 16.18 -0.34 -14.44
CA SER A 102 14.90 -0.67 -15.08
C SER A 102 13.73 -0.49 -14.11
N LEU A 103 12.51 -0.56 -14.65
CA LEU A 103 11.28 -0.50 -13.84
C LEU A 103 11.15 -1.73 -12.94
N GLU A 104 11.55 -2.90 -13.42
CA GLU A 104 11.60 -4.15 -12.67
C GLU A 104 12.57 -4.06 -11.49
N ALA A 105 13.78 -3.50 -11.72
CA ALA A 105 14.75 -3.31 -10.65
C ALA A 105 14.22 -2.39 -9.55
N LYS A 106 13.51 -1.34 -9.91
CA LYS A 106 12.85 -0.44 -8.97
C LYS A 106 11.69 -1.13 -8.23
N CYS A 107 10.89 -1.93 -8.93
CA CYS A 107 9.83 -2.74 -8.35
C CYS A 107 10.40 -3.70 -7.30
N LEU A 108 11.42 -4.48 -7.67
CA LEU A 108 12.09 -5.42 -6.77
C LEU A 108 12.71 -4.73 -5.55
N GLU A 109 13.25 -3.53 -5.71
CA GLU A 109 13.74 -2.74 -4.58
C GLU A 109 12.62 -2.36 -3.62
N LYS A 110 11.48 -1.85 -4.15
CA LYS A 110 10.30 -1.50 -3.33
C LYS A 110 9.70 -2.72 -2.64
N LEU A 111 9.62 -3.86 -3.30
CA LEU A 111 9.11 -5.12 -2.74
C LEU A 111 9.94 -5.67 -1.56
N LYS A 112 11.16 -5.16 -1.33
CA LYS A 112 11.94 -5.52 -0.13
C LYS A 112 11.26 -5.08 1.17
N LEU A 113 10.41 -4.05 1.12
CA LEU A 113 9.61 -3.63 2.28
C LEU A 113 8.74 -4.77 2.83
N PHE A 114 8.26 -5.65 1.94
CA PHE A 114 7.27 -6.68 2.24
C PHE A 114 7.84 -8.09 2.45
N HIS A 115 9.15 -8.21 2.65
CA HIS A 115 9.81 -9.51 2.77
C HIS A 115 9.20 -10.41 3.85
N ASP A 116 8.79 -9.83 4.97
CA ASP A 116 8.29 -10.55 6.15
C ASP A 116 6.81 -10.24 6.46
N THR A 117 6.07 -9.65 5.51
CA THR A 117 4.64 -9.34 5.70
C THR A 117 3.79 -10.61 5.57
N GLN A 118 2.69 -10.63 6.33
CA GLN A 118 1.70 -11.72 6.30
C GLN A 118 0.78 -11.62 5.09
N ALA A 119 0.52 -10.40 4.61
CA ALA A 119 -0.28 -10.13 3.43
C ALA A 119 0.26 -8.93 2.65
N ILE A 120 -0.03 -8.90 1.35
CA ILE A 120 0.25 -7.76 0.46
C ILE A 120 -0.98 -7.43 -0.38
N VAL A 121 -1.35 -6.15 -0.41
CA VAL A 121 -2.40 -5.59 -1.29
C VAL A 121 -1.73 -4.91 -2.47
N TYR A 122 -2.13 -5.23 -3.70
CA TYR A 122 -1.54 -4.66 -4.92
C TYR A 122 -2.48 -4.79 -6.12
N SER A 123 -2.23 -3.98 -7.17
CA SER A 123 -2.91 -4.13 -8.47
C SER A 123 -2.26 -5.23 -9.30
N GLU A 124 -3.05 -6.23 -9.69
CA GLU A 124 -2.64 -7.26 -10.65
C GLU A 124 -2.61 -6.75 -12.10
N ASP A 125 -3.34 -5.68 -12.37
CA ASP A 125 -3.38 -5.04 -13.69
C ASP A 125 -2.05 -4.35 -14.07
N ASP A 126 -1.16 -4.09 -13.11
CA ASP A 126 0.23 -3.70 -13.35
C ASP A 126 1.08 -4.96 -13.61
N GLN A 127 1.31 -5.24 -14.88
CA GLN A 127 2.01 -6.46 -15.32
C GLN A 127 3.41 -6.58 -14.71
N VAL A 128 4.19 -5.49 -14.65
CA VAL A 128 5.55 -5.51 -14.10
C VAL A 128 5.52 -5.85 -12.61
N LEU A 129 4.58 -5.27 -11.87
CA LEU A 129 4.42 -5.54 -10.45
C LEU A 129 4.00 -7.00 -10.21
N ASN A 130 3.01 -7.47 -10.96
CA ASN A 130 2.51 -8.84 -10.86
C ASN A 130 3.60 -9.88 -11.17
N ASP A 131 4.39 -9.66 -12.24
CA ASP A 131 5.53 -10.51 -12.60
C ASP A 131 6.60 -10.51 -11.50
N CYS A 132 6.93 -9.35 -10.93
CA CYS A 132 7.90 -9.24 -9.84
C CYS A 132 7.44 -9.97 -8.56
N ILE A 133 6.16 -9.90 -8.20
CA ILE A 133 5.61 -10.60 -7.02
C ILE A 133 5.62 -12.11 -7.25
N SER A 134 5.18 -12.55 -8.44
CA SER A 134 5.18 -13.96 -8.83
C SER A 134 6.59 -14.57 -8.85
N ALA A 135 7.56 -13.86 -9.43
CA ALA A 135 8.95 -14.27 -9.48
C ALA A 135 9.61 -14.36 -8.09
N LYS A 136 9.21 -13.52 -7.15
CA LYS A 136 9.72 -13.53 -5.76
C LYS A 136 9.20 -14.68 -4.92
N ASN A 137 8.20 -15.41 -5.40
CA ASN A 137 7.54 -16.47 -4.63
C ASN A 137 7.17 -15.98 -3.22
N TYR A 138 6.42 -14.87 -3.17
CA TYR A 138 5.98 -14.23 -1.94
C TYR A 138 5.22 -15.24 -1.07
N LYS A 139 5.53 -15.30 0.21
CA LYS A 139 5.04 -16.35 1.12
C LYS A 139 3.79 -15.97 1.91
N GLY A 140 3.46 -14.69 1.95
CA GLY A 140 2.24 -14.20 2.58
C GLY A 140 1.02 -14.30 1.67
N GLU A 141 -0.13 -13.89 2.16
CA GLU A 141 -1.36 -13.82 1.38
C GLU A 141 -1.28 -12.69 0.35
N CYS A 142 -1.55 -13.00 -0.92
CA CYS A 142 -1.68 -12.02 -2.00
C CYS A 142 -3.14 -11.57 -2.08
N LEU A 143 -3.42 -10.33 -1.71
CA LEU A 143 -4.72 -9.67 -1.83
C LEU A 143 -4.66 -8.74 -3.05
N ASN A 144 -4.67 -9.35 -4.23
CA ASN A 144 -4.65 -8.63 -5.49
C ASN A 144 -6.03 -8.06 -5.84
N TRP A 145 -6.02 -6.90 -6.51
CA TRP A 145 -7.22 -6.36 -7.12
C TRP A 145 -7.02 -6.18 -8.62
N SER A 146 -8.11 -6.31 -9.39
CA SER A 146 -8.10 -6.17 -10.84
C SER A 146 -9.44 -5.66 -11.35
N ALA A 147 -9.40 -4.87 -12.42
CA ALA A 147 -10.57 -4.54 -13.24
C ALA A 147 -10.68 -5.44 -14.48
N LYS A 148 -9.75 -6.40 -14.67
CA LYS A 148 -9.66 -7.25 -15.86
C LYS A 148 -9.82 -8.73 -15.54
N ASP A 149 -9.20 -9.20 -14.44
CA ASP A 149 -9.25 -10.60 -14.03
C ASP A 149 -10.35 -10.83 -12.99
N VAL A 150 -11.35 -11.62 -13.37
CA VAL A 150 -12.50 -12.00 -12.52
C VAL A 150 -12.10 -12.88 -11.33
N HIS A 151 -10.92 -13.50 -11.37
CA HIS A 151 -10.39 -14.36 -10.30
C HIS A 151 -9.53 -13.60 -9.29
N ALA A 152 -9.30 -12.30 -9.50
CA ALA A 152 -8.62 -11.47 -8.51
C ALA A 152 -9.33 -11.52 -7.16
N ALA A 153 -8.59 -11.42 -6.07
CA ALA A 153 -9.18 -11.41 -4.72
C ALA A 153 -10.22 -10.30 -4.55
N PHE A 154 -10.00 -9.15 -5.19
CA PHE A 154 -10.95 -8.05 -5.29
C PHE A 154 -11.13 -7.70 -6.78
N PHE A 155 -12.21 -8.21 -7.39
CA PHE A 155 -12.54 -7.92 -8.79
C PHE A 155 -13.46 -6.70 -8.89
N ILE A 156 -13.05 -5.69 -9.65
CA ILE A 156 -13.85 -4.50 -9.96
C ILE A 156 -14.74 -4.81 -11.17
N LYS A 157 -16.06 -4.97 -10.93
CA LYS A 157 -17.04 -5.27 -11.98
C LYS A 157 -17.34 -4.05 -12.85
N SER A 158 -17.52 -2.89 -12.23
CA SER A 158 -17.80 -1.63 -12.93
C SER A 158 -17.40 -0.42 -12.11
N ILE A 159 -17.06 0.66 -12.81
CA ILE A 159 -16.83 2.00 -12.26
C ILE A 159 -17.76 2.95 -13.00
N GLU A 160 -18.74 3.49 -12.29
CA GLU A 160 -19.73 4.42 -12.86
C GLU A 160 -19.55 5.81 -12.26
N LYS A 161 -19.19 6.77 -13.12
CA LYS A 161 -19.01 8.17 -12.74
C LYS A 161 -20.24 8.96 -13.10
N LYS A 162 -20.89 9.57 -12.12
CA LYS A 162 -22.07 10.41 -12.33
C LYS A 162 -22.02 11.63 -11.44
N ASP A 163 -22.22 12.80 -12.04
CA ASP A 163 -22.12 14.10 -11.36
C ASP A 163 -20.75 14.27 -10.67
N LEU A 164 -20.69 14.24 -9.35
CA LEU A 164 -19.47 14.35 -8.54
C LEU A 164 -19.17 13.07 -7.73
N GLU A 165 -19.88 11.99 -8.02
CA GLU A 165 -19.71 10.70 -7.34
C GLU A 165 -19.23 9.61 -8.30
N THR A 166 -18.45 8.68 -7.78
CA THR A 166 -18.11 7.42 -8.46
C THR A 166 -18.70 6.26 -7.67
N THR A 167 -19.44 5.38 -8.34
CA THR A 167 -19.90 4.11 -7.77
C THR A 167 -19.01 2.99 -8.29
N VAL A 168 -18.41 2.23 -7.39
CA VAL A 168 -17.61 1.05 -7.72
C VAL A 168 -18.37 -0.18 -7.30
N SER A 169 -18.63 -1.10 -8.25
CA SER A 169 -19.21 -2.41 -7.98
C SER A 169 -18.12 -3.48 -8.01
N TYR A 170 -18.07 -4.36 -7.05
CA TYR A 170 -16.99 -5.33 -6.88
C TYR A 170 -17.47 -6.72 -6.48
N VAL A 171 -16.57 -7.69 -6.64
CA VAL A 171 -16.67 -9.04 -6.08
C VAL A 171 -15.44 -9.32 -5.24
N TRP A 172 -15.63 -9.72 -3.99
CA TRP A 172 -14.57 -10.12 -3.07
C TRP A 172 -14.46 -11.65 -2.98
N LYS A 173 -13.27 -12.17 -3.29
CA LYS A 173 -12.94 -13.62 -3.23
C LYS A 173 -14.00 -14.51 -3.90
N GLU A 174 -14.52 -14.08 -5.06
CA GLU A 174 -15.54 -14.77 -5.86
C GLU A 174 -16.87 -15.07 -5.12
N LYS A 175 -17.09 -14.47 -3.96
CA LYS A 175 -18.23 -14.84 -3.08
C LYS A 175 -19.11 -13.69 -2.66
N VAL A 176 -18.53 -12.53 -2.40
CA VAL A 176 -19.25 -11.38 -1.85
C VAL A 176 -19.30 -10.28 -2.89
N GLU A 177 -20.50 -10.01 -3.40
CA GLU A 177 -20.74 -8.85 -4.25
C GLU A 177 -21.10 -7.64 -3.39
N GLY A 178 -20.60 -6.47 -3.77
CA GLY A 178 -20.88 -5.22 -3.11
C GLY A 178 -20.68 -4.01 -4.00
N GLN A 179 -21.03 -2.87 -3.45
CA GLN A 179 -20.73 -1.59 -4.07
C GLN A 179 -20.43 -0.55 -3.01
N TYR A 180 -19.59 0.42 -3.35
CA TYR A 180 -19.34 1.60 -2.53
C TYR A 180 -19.33 2.86 -3.39
N LYS A 181 -19.54 4.01 -2.76
CA LYS A 181 -19.55 5.30 -3.40
C LYS A 181 -18.39 6.15 -2.92
N LEU A 182 -17.82 6.88 -3.87
CA LEU A 182 -16.71 7.80 -3.66
C LEU A 182 -17.17 9.22 -3.99
N PRO A 183 -16.85 10.23 -3.15
CA PRO A 183 -17.25 11.62 -3.37
C PRO A 183 -16.27 12.35 -4.33
N PHE A 184 -15.79 11.67 -5.35
CA PHE A 184 -14.86 12.19 -6.36
C PHE A 184 -14.92 11.35 -7.64
N ILE A 185 -14.45 11.94 -8.77
CA ILE A 185 -14.52 11.35 -10.11
C ILE A 185 -13.18 11.27 -10.83
N ASP A 186 -12.09 11.80 -10.24
CA ASP A 186 -10.77 11.75 -10.85
C ASP A 186 -10.17 10.33 -10.78
N ASP A 187 -9.51 9.93 -11.88
CA ASP A 187 -9.03 8.54 -12.04
C ASP A 187 -8.00 8.16 -10.97
N ALA A 188 -7.10 9.08 -10.61
CA ALA A 188 -6.06 8.80 -9.63
C ALA A 188 -6.63 8.54 -8.22
N SER A 189 -7.67 9.29 -7.81
CA SER A 189 -8.37 9.05 -6.55
C SER A 189 -9.16 7.73 -6.58
N VAL A 190 -9.84 7.45 -7.68
CA VAL A 190 -10.59 6.19 -7.84
C VAL A 190 -9.67 4.97 -7.81
N GLU A 191 -8.51 5.03 -8.49
CA GLU A 191 -7.52 3.93 -8.48
C GLU A 191 -6.95 3.66 -7.08
N ASN A 192 -6.79 4.70 -6.25
CA ASN A 192 -6.24 4.56 -4.90
C ASN A 192 -7.31 4.23 -3.83
N SER A 193 -8.59 4.20 -4.19
CA SER A 193 -9.68 3.86 -3.26
C SER A 193 -9.85 2.38 -3.07
#